data_647cbf1e005e3952c2c657be88499304
#
_entry.id   647cbf1e005e3952c2c657be88499304
#
_cell.length_a   1.000
_cell.length_b   1.000
_cell.length_c   1.000
_cell.angle_alpha   90.00
_cell.angle_beta   90.00
_cell.angle_gamma   90.00
#
_symmetry.space_group_name_H-M   'P 1'
#
loop_
_entity.id
_entity.type
_entity.pdbx_description
1 polymer ?
#
loop_
_entity_poly.entity_id
_entity_poly.type
_entity_poly.pdbx_seq_one_letter_code
_entity_poly.pdbx_strand_id
1 'polypeptide(L)'
;MVELLYRVVPYRPQHAQAWRALNEAWILEGGFIIEAKDQLVLGNPQASILEPGGHIFMIEGADGTCVGCCAIQKMDDGGFELAKMTVSPAARGAGLSKQLMQACEAKARELGAHRLYLETTSSLAPALRLYESWGFEYLPARDTPYARADIFMEKRLA
;
A
#
# COMPACT_ATOMS: atom_id res chain seq x y z
N MET A 1 -26.95 -1.61 -4.73
CA MET A 1 -26.17 -0.81 -3.80
C MET A 1 -24.71 -0.92 -4.13
N VAL A 2 -24.16 0.16 -4.65
CA VAL A 2 -22.76 0.17 -5.10
C VAL A 2 -21.82 -0.07 -3.94
N GLU A 3 -22.11 0.52 -2.79
CA GLU A 3 -21.24 0.43 -1.61
C GLU A 3 -21.08 -0.99 -1.06
N LEU A 4 -21.97 -1.91 -1.45
CA LEU A 4 -21.88 -3.30 -1.01
C LEU A 4 -21.08 -4.18 -1.96
N LEU A 5 -20.63 -3.62 -3.11
CA LEU A 5 -19.84 -4.38 -4.10
C LEU A 5 -18.43 -4.63 -3.63
N TYR A 6 -17.88 -3.75 -2.78
CA TYR A 6 -16.49 -3.84 -2.35
C TYR A 6 -16.39 -3.62 -0.85
N ARG A 7 -15.44 -4.32 -0.20
CA ARG A 7 -15.15 -4.10 1.21
C ARG A 7 -13.68 -4.28 1.50
N VAL A 8 -13.17 -3.48 2.42
CA VAL A 8 -11.80 -3.57 2.91
C VAL A 8 -11.78 -4.60 4.04
N VAL A 9 -10.88 -5.57 3.95
CA VAL A 9 -10.73 -6.64 4.95
C VAL A 9 -9.26 -6.81 5.30
N PRO A 10 -8.94 -7.28 6.52
CA PRO A 10 -7.56 -7.62 6.86
C PRO A 10 -7.09 -8.80 6.01
N TYR A 11 -5.78 -8.81 5.72
CA TYR A 11 -5.15 -9.91 5.00
C TYR A 11 -5.31 -11.23 5.76
N ARG A 12 -5.57 -12.28 5.00
CA ARG A 12 -5.59 -13.67 5.48
C ARG A 12 -4.77 -14.54 4.54
N PRO A 13 -4.31 -15.72 4.97
CA PRO A 13 -3.49 -16.58 4.10
C PRO A 13 -4.11 -16.89 2.74
N GLN A 14 -5.44 -16.97 2.65
CA GLN A 14 -6.10 -17.20 1.36
C GLN A 14 -5.93 -16.04 0.38
N HIS A 15 -5.50 -14.87 0.85
CA HIS A 15 -5.24 -13.71 0.02
C HIS A 15 -3.83 -13.70 -0.59
N ALA A 16 -2.97 -14.66 -0.24
CA ALA A 16 -1.55 -14.62 -0.62
C ALA A 16 -1.34 -14.51 -2.13
N GLN A 17 -2.11 -15.27 -2.91
CA GLN A 17 -1.98 -15.27 -4.35
C GLN A 17 -2.45 -13.94 -4.94
N ALA A 18 -3.58 -13.41 -4.47
CA ALA A 18 -4.10 -12.13 -4.93
C ALA A 18 -3.15 -10.97 -4.56
N TRP A 19 -2.61 -10.99 -3.35
CA TRP A 19 -1.62 -10.01 -2.89
C TRP A 19 -0.45 -9.95 -3.88
N ARG A 20 0.11 -11.09 -4.21
CA ARG A 20 1.23 -11.16 -5.14
C ARG A 20 0.84 -10.69 -6.54
N ALA A 21 -0.26 -11.21 -7.08
CA ALA A 21 -0.70 -10.91 -8.44
C ALA A 21 -1.03 -9.44 -8.64
N LEU A 22 -1.74 -8.82 -7.70
CA LEU A 22 -2.10 -7.40 -7.78
C LEU A 22 -0.85 -6.51 -7.84
N ASN A 23 0.15 -6.82 -7.03
CA ASN A 23 1.36 -6.02 -6.97
C ASN A 23 2.26 -6.24 -8.19
N GLU A 24 2.43 -7.48 -8.62
CA GLU A 24 3.21 -7.76 -9.83
C GLU A 24 2.60 -7.04 -11.04
N ALA A 25 1.27 -7.01 -11.13
CA ALA A 25 0.59 -6.36 -12.23
C ALA A 25 0.92 -4.86 -12.32
N TRP A 26 0.82 -4.11 -11.22
CA TRP A 26 1.07 -2.67 -11.29
C TRP A 26 2.56 -2.36 -11.54
N ILE A 27 3.46 -3.19 -11.00
CA ILE A 27 4.89 -3.00 -11.22
C ILE A 27 5.22 -3.14 -12.70
N LEU A 28 4.73 -4.21 -13.33
CA LEU A 28 4.99 -4.49 -14.74
C LEU A 28 4.28 -3.50 -15.66
N GLU A 29 3.03 -3.13 -15.36
CA GLU A 29 2.29 -2.14 -16.12
C GLU A 29 2.97 -0.76 -16.10
N GLY A 30 3.64 -0.42 -15.01
CA GLY A 30 4.38 0.82 -14.89
C GLY A 30 5.70 0.82 -15.64
N GLY A 31 6.07 -0.28 -16.28
CA GLY A 31 7.34 -0.40 -16.98
C GLY A 31 8.50 -0.70 -16.04
N PHE A 32 8.24 -1.08 -14.81
CA PHE A 32 9.26 -1.41 -13.82
C PHE A 32 9.57 -2.90 -13.81
N ILE A 33 10.69 -3.25 -13.19
CA ILE A 33 11.03 -4.66 -12.95
C ILE A 33 10.60 -5.05 -11.53
N ILE A 34 10.38 -6.33 -11.33
CA ILE A 34 10.14 -6.87 -9.99
C ILE A 34 11.51 -7.06 -9.33
N GLU A 35 11.82 -6.21 -8.36
CA GLU A 35 13.13 -6.19 -7.70
C GLU A 35 13.20 -7.24 -6.59
N ALA A 36 14.41 -7.50 -6.09
CA ALA A 36 14.62 -8.50 -5.04
C ALA A 36 13.78 -8.21 -3.79
N LYS A 37 13.70 -6.93 -3.40
CA LYS A 37 12.86 -6.54 -2.24
C LYS A 37 11.39 -6.82 -2.49
N ASP A 38 10.91 -6.58 -3.72
CA ASP A 38 9.54 -6.93 -4.09
C ASP A 38 9.30 -8.43 -3.92
N GLN A 39 10.23 -9.26 -4.38
CA GLN A 39 10.06 -10.71 -4.30
C GLN A 39 9.93 -11.20 -2.86
N LEU A 40 10.69 -10.62 -1.94
CA LEU A 40 10.60 -10.96 -0.53
C LEU A 40 9.23 -10.59 0.04
N VAL A 41 8.78 -9.38 -0.24
CA VAL A 41 7.53 -8.83 0.33
C VAL A 41 6.31 -9.50 -0.30
N LEU A 42 6.35 -9.77 -1.61
CA LEU A 42 5.22 -10.38 -2.32
C LEU A 42 5.18 -11.89 -2.16
N GLY A 43 6.34 -12.53 -2.00
CA GLY A 43 6.41 -13.97 -1.89
C GLY A 43 6.13 -14.49 -0.47
N ASN A 44 6.38 -13.67 0.55
CA ASN A 44 6.15 -14.08 1.94
C ASN A 44 5.75 -12.87 2.80
N PRO A 45 4.54 -12.36 2.61
CA PRO A 45 4.08 -11.20 3.40
C PRO A 45 3.94 -11.50 4.88
N GLN A 46 3.70 -12.75 5.25
CA GLN A 46 3.62 -13.14 6.65
C GLN A 46 4.94 -12.82 7.37
N ALA A 47 6.06 -13.29 6.83
CA ALA A 47 7.38 -13.08 7.46
C ALA A 47 7.90 -11.67 7.27
N SER A 48 7.64 -11.04 6.13
CA SER A 48 8.25 -9.76 5.80
C SER A 48 7.46 -8.55 6.28
N ILE A 49 6.15 -8.68 6.49
CA ILE A 49 5.29 -7.56 6.89
C ILE A 49 4.60 -7.83 8.21
N LEU A 50 3.87 -8.94 8.32
CA LEU A 50 2.99 -9.17 9.46
C LEU A 50 3.75 -9.52 10.75
N GLU A 51 4.70 -10.44 10.68
CA GLU A 51 5.48 -10.83 11.85
C GLU A 51 6.27 -9.68 12.47
N PRO A 52 6.90 -8.79 11.67
CA PRO A 52 7.56 -7.61 12.24
C PRO A 52 6.60 -6.59 12.85
N GLY A 53 5.30 -6.73 12.67
CA GLY A 53 4.31 -5.82 13.27
C GLY A 53 3.56 -4.96 12.28
N GLY A 54 3.73 -5.19 10.99
CA GLY A 54 2.96 -4.50 9.96
C GLY A 54 1.60 -5.12 9.73
N HIS A 55 0.83 -4.51 8.85
CA HIS A 55 -0.53 -4.94 8.52
C HIS A 55 -0.77 -4.82 7.03
N ILE A 56 -1.66 -5.65 6.51
CA ILE A 56 -2.07 -5.62 5.10
C ILE A 56 -3.59 -5.58 5.05
N PHE A 57 -4.12 -4.73 4.19
CA PHE A 57 -5.55 -4.67 3.90
C PHE A 57 -5.80 -5.06 2.44
N MET A 58 -6.85 -5.84 2.23
CA MET A 58 -7.28 -6.27 0.91
C MET A 58 -8.66 -5.68 0.63
N ILE A 59 -9.00 -5.51 -0.64
CA ILE A 59 -10.36 -5.16 -1.05
C ILE A 59 -10.96 -6.36 -1.76
N GLU A 60 -12.06 -6.88 -1.23
CA GLU A 60 -12.81 -7.97 -1.83
C GLU A 60 -14.06 -7.44 -2.53
N GLY A 61 -14.31 -7.93 -3.74
CA GLY A 61 -15.57 -7.71 -4.42
C GLY A 61 -16.64 -8.66 -3.90
N ALA A 62 -17.86 -8.49 -4.41
CA ALA A 62 -19.02 -9.30 -3.99
C ALA A 62 -18.84 -10.79 -4.25
N ASP A 63 -18.06 -11.14 -5.26
CA ASP A 63 -17.77 -12.54 -5.62
C ASP A 63 -16.55 -13.11 -4.87
N GLY A 64 -15.96 -12.33 -3.95
CA GLY A 64 -14.78 -12.75 -3.22
C GLY A 64 -13.46 -12.50 -3.93
N THR A 65 -13.48 -11.99 -5.16
CA THR A 65 -12.27 -11.64 -5.90
C THR A 65 -11.62 -10.39 -5.29
N CYS A 66 -10.31 -10.42 -5.07
CA CYS A 66 -9.60 -9.26 -4.57
C CYS A 66 -9.28 -8.30 -5.71
N VAL A 67 -9.60 -7.02 -5.50
CA VAL A 67 -9.40 -5.97 -6.51
C VAL A 67 -8.44 -4.88 -6.04
N GLY A 68 -7.92 -4.97 -4.83
CA GLY A 68 -6.96 -3.99 -4.33
C GLY A 68 -6.29 -4.44 -3.06
N CYS A 69 -5.23 -3.75 -2.71
CA CYS A 69 -4.48 -4.03 -1.48
C CYS A 69 -3.62 -2.85 -1.08
N CYS A 70 -3.23 -2.84 0.19
CA CYS A 70 -2.24 -1.90 0.71
C CYS A 70 -1.63 -2.45 1.99
N ALA A 71 -0.36 -2.14 2.24
CA ALA A 71 0.34 -2.54 3.44
C ALA A 71 0.84 -1.34 4.22
N ILE A 72 0.96 -1.51 5.53
CA ILE A 72 1.80 -0.64 6.37
C ILE A 72 2.87 -1.50 7.01
N GLN A 73 4.12 -1.10 6.85
CA GLN A 73 5.29 -1.81 7.38
C GLN A 73 5.83 -1.06 8.58
N LYS A 74 6.06 -1.77 9.66
CA LYS A 74 6.57 -1.15 10.89
C LYS A 74 7.99 -0.63 10.66
N MET A 75 8.23 0.61 11.07
CA MET A 75 9.54 1.26 10.99
C MET A 75 10.20 1.30 12.38
N ASP A 76 11.53 1.42 12.39
CA ASP A 76 12.29 1.43 13.64
C ASP A 76 12.02 2.66 14.49
N ASP A 77 11.54 3.75 13.89
CA ASP A 77 11.26 5.00 14.59
C ASP A 77 9.86 5.06 15.21
N GLY A 78 9.09 3.99 15.12
CA GLY A 78 7.72 3.95 15.63
C GLY A 78 6.66 4.41 14.64
N GLY A 79 7.07 4.81 13.43
CA GLY A 79 6.14 5.08 12.34
C GLY A 79 5.83 3.83 11.53
N PHE A 80 5.03 4.01 10.48
CA PHE A 80 4.72 2.94 9.53
C PHE A 80 4.92 3.43 8.11
N GLU A 81 5.46 2.55 7.26
CA GLU A 81 5.61 2.83 5.84
C GLU A 81 4.38 2.30 5.08
N LEU A 82 3.68 3.20 4.41
CA LEU A 82 2.57 2.86 3.50
C LEU A 82 3.19 2.33 2.21
N ALA A 83 2.86 1.12 1.83
CA ALA A 83 3.50 0.45 0.69
C ALA A 83 2.54 -0.48 -0.04
N LYS A 84 2.86 -0.76 -1.29
CA LYS A 84 2.14 -1.77 -2.09
C LYS A 84 0.65 -1.45 -2.23
N MET A 85 0.31 -0.16 -2.39
CA MET A 85 -1.07 0.24 -2.62
C MET A 85 -1.40 0.15 -4.10
N THR A 86 -2.43 -0.63 -4.41
CA THR A 86 -2.90 -0.75 -5.79
C THR A 86 -4.38 -1.13 -5.83
N VAL A 87 -5.03 -0.70 -6.89
CA VAL A 87 -6.41 -1.11 -7.23
C VAL A 87 -6.38 -1.56 -8.68
N SER A 88 -6.96 -2.72 -8.97
CA SER A 88 -6.98 -3.25 -10.33
C SER A 88 -7.72 -2.29 -11.27
N PRO A 89 -7.29 -2.20 -12.55
CA PRO A 89 -7.84 -1.23 -13.48
C PRO A 89 -9.36 -1.24 -13.60
N ALA A 90 -9.98 -2.42 -13.58
CA ALA A 90 -11.42 -2.56 -13.72
C ALA A 90 -12.20 -2.00 -12.53
N ALA A 91 -11.56 -1.85 -11.37
CA ALA A 91 -12.20 -1.35 -10.14
C ALA A 91 -11.85 0.10 -9.83
N ARG A 92 -11.07 0.76 -10.67
CA ARG A 92 -10.67 2.16 -10.46
C ARG A 92 -11.86 3.10 -10.65
N GLY A 93 -11.80 4.26 -9.98
CA GLY A 93 -12.84 5.26 -10.07
C GLY A 93 -13.95 5.11 -9.03
N ALA A 94 -13.87 4.10 -8.16
CA ALA A 94 -14.86 3.86 -7.11
C ALA A 94 -14.40 4.34 -5.72
N GLY A 95 -13.29 5.09 -5.64
CA GLY A 95 -12.77 5.62 -4.37
C GLY A 95 -12.08 4.58 -3.51
N LEU A 96 -11.67 3.45 -4.08
CA LEU A 96 -11.11 2.34 -3.31
C LEU A 96 -9.73 2.64 -2.75
N SER A 97 -8.90 3.41 -3.46
CA SER A 97 -7.59 3.83 -2.95
C SER A 97 -7.73 4.64 -1.67
N LYS A 98 -8.74 5.53 -1.61
CA LYS A 98 -9.01 6.32 -0.40
C LYS A 98 -9.45 5.43 0.75
N GLN A 99 -10.24 4.40 0.48
CA GLN A 99 -10.65 3.45 1.51
C GLN A 99 -9.47 2.66 2.07
N LEU A 100 -8.55 2.25 1.20
CA LEU A 100 -7.31 1.60 1.64
C LEU A 100 -6.46 2.54 2.49
N MET A 101 -6.29 3.77 2.04
CA MET A 101 -5.53 4.78 2.76
C MET A 101 -6.14 5.02 4.15
N GLN A 102 -7.45 5.14 4.21
CA GLN A 102 -8.17 5.36 5.45
C GLN A 102 -7.98 4.20 6.43
N ALA A 103 -8.07 2.96 5.93
CA ALA A 103 -7.88 1.77 6.76
C ALA A 103 -6.44 1.71 7.31
N CYS A 104 -5.46 1.99 6.47
CA CYS A 104 -4.06 2.00 6.87
C CYS A 104 -3.77 3.08 7.90
N GLU A 105 -4.27 4.29 7.68
CA GLU A 105 -4.06 5.38 8.64
C GLU A 105 -4.75 5.09 9.97
N ALA A 106 -5.97 4.57 9.94
CA ALA A 106 -6.70 4.23 11.16
C ALA A 106 -5.93 3.19 11.97
N LYS A 107 -5.38 2.17 11.30
CA LYS A 107 -4.58 1.15 11.98
C LYS A 107 -3.30 1.73 12.56
N ALA A 108 -2.61 2.58 11.82
CA ALA A 108 -1.40 3.23 12.31
C ALA A 108 -1.67 4.09 13.54
N ARG A 109 -2.76 4.85 13.53
CA ARG A 109 -3.17 5.66 14.71
C ARG A 109 -3.53 4.78 15.90
N GLU A 110 -4.26 3.69 15.67
CA GLU A 110 -4.61 2.72 16.71
C GLU A 110 -3.36 2.17 17.40
N LEU A 111 -2.30 1.97 16.63
CA LEU A 111 -1.03 1.43 17.14
C LEU A 111 -0.09 2.51 17.70
N GLY A 112 -0.55 3.77 17.77
CA GLY A 112 0.22 4.86 18.35
C GLY A 112 1.30 5.44 17.46
N ALA A 113 1.23 5.23 16.16
CA ALA A 113 2.23 5.73 15.23
C ALA A 113 2.21 7.26 15.16
N HIS A 114 3.38 7.88 15.09
CA HIS A 114 3.48 9.32 14.98
C HIS A 114 3.48 9.80 13.52
N ARG A 115 3.71 8.89 12.56
CA ARG A 115 3.69 9.23 11.13
C ARG A 115 3.43 8.02 10.25
N LEU A 116 2.95 8.31 9.05
CA LEU A 116 3.02 7.43 7.90
C LEU A 116 4.11 7.95 6.97
N TYR A 117 4.91 7.06 6.44
CA TYR A 117 5.97 7.35 5.49
C TYR A 117 5.71 6.57 4.21
N LEU A 118 6.12 7.10 3.06
CA LEU A 118 6.03 6.35 1.81
C LEU A 118 7.17 6.70 0.86
N GLU A 119 7.46 5.77 -0.03
CA GLU A 119 8.37 5.93 -1.15
C GLU A 119 7.61 5.60 -2.42
N THR A 120 7.77 6.44 -3.44
CA THR A 120 7.08 6.24 -4.71
C THR A 120 7.92 6.79 -5.85
N THR A 121 7.36 6.83 -7.04
CA THR A 121 8.05 7.32 -8.22
C THR A 121 7.30 8.49 -8.84
N SER A 122 8.05 9.45 -9.37
CA SER A 122 7.49 10.64 -10.01
C SER A 122 6.64 10.31 -11.23
N SER A 123 6.79 9.12 -11.81
CA SER A 123 5.99 8.71 -12.97
C SER A 123 4.55 8.35 -12.61
N LEU A 124 4.22 8.16 -11.33
CA LEU A 124 2.88 7.79 -10.89
C LEU A 124 2.09 9.04 -10.45
N ALA A 125 1.80 9.93 -11.39
CA ALA A 125 1.14 11.21 -11.10
C ALA A 125 -0.20 11.08 -10.36
N PRO A 126 -1.10 10.14 -10.70
CA PRO A 126 -2.34 9.97 -9.93
C PRO A 126 -2.11 9.63 -8.46
N ALA A 127 -1.10 8.80 -8.17
CA ALA A 127 -0.76 8.45 -6.79
C ALA A 127 -0.24 9.66 -6.02
N LEU A 128 0.63 10.46 -6.66
CA LEU A 128 1.14 11.68 -6.03
C LEU A 128 0.02 12.65 -5.68
N ARG A 129 -0.94 12.84 -6.57
CA ARG A 129 -2.09 13.71 -6.30
C ARG A 129 -2.91 13.21 -5.12
N LEU A 130 -3.08 11.91 -5.02
CA LEU A 130 -3.80 11.31 -3.88
C LEU A 130 -3.05 11.58 -2.58
N TYR A 131 -1.74 11.34 -2.55
CA TYR A 131 -0.95 11.54 -1.33
C TYR A 131 -0.94 13.01 -0.92
N GLU A 132 -0.77 13.93 -1.86
CA GLU A 132 -0.83 15.37 -1.58
C GLU A 132 -2.19 15.76 -1.00
N SER A 133 -3.27 15.30 -1.61
CA SER A 133 -4.62 15.60 -1.14
C SER A 133 -4.93 15.00 0.23
N TRP A 134 -4.24 13.92 0.59
CA TRP A 134 -4.43 13.25 1.89
C TRP A 134 -3.60 13.89 3.00
N GLY A 135 -2.74 14.86 2.67
CA GLY A 135 -1.94 15.59 3.66
C GLY A 135 -0.50 15.14 3.76
N PHE A 136 -0.02 14.33 2.84
CA PHE A 136 1.40 13.97 2.80
C PHE A 136 2.24 15.14 2.31
N GLU A 137 3.42 15.29 2.91
CA GLU A 137 4.41 16.31 2.55
C GLU A 137 5.65 15.65 1.98
N TYR A 138 6.33 16.34 1.07
CA TYR A 138 7.55 15.83 0.45
C TYR A 138 8.72 15.90 1.42
N LEU A 139 9.59 14.89 1.36
CA LEU A 139 10.82 14.81 2.11
C LEU A 139 12.02 14.86 1.17
N PRO A 140 13.22 15.24 1.67
CA PRO A 140 14.44 15.15 0.88
C PRO A 140 14.76 13.72 0.45
N ALA A 141 15.47 13.59 -0.66
CA ALA A 141 15.90 12.30 -1.17
C ALA A 141 16.75 11.54 -0.13
N ARG A 142 16.61 10.23 -0.12
CA ARG A 142 17.32 9.35 0.83
C ARG A 142 17.56 7.99 0.18
N ASP A 143 18.34 7.16 0.85
CA ASP A 143 18.59 5.80 0.40
C ASP A 143 17.32 4.97 0.46
N THR A 144 17.15 4.09 -0.52
CA THR A 144 15.97 3.23 -0.65
C THR A 144 16.39 1.89 -1.24
N PRO A 145 15.70 0.78 -0.86
CA PRO A 145 15.95 -0.51 -1.48
C PRO A 145 15.40 -0.63 -2.89
N TYR A 146 14.64 0.37 -3.38
CA TYR A 146 14.02 0.30 -4.70
C TYR A 146 14.65 1.28 -5.68
N ALA A 147 15.11 0.76 -6.84
CA ALA A 147 15.70 1.60 -7.87
C ALA A 147 14.69 2.60 -8.47
N ARG A 148 13.41 2.24 -8.49
CA ARG A 148 12.36 3.08 -9.07
C ARG A 148 11.91 4.22 -8.17
N ALA A 149 12.24 4.17 -6.88
CA ALA A 149 11.77 5.18 -5.93
C ALA A 149 12.60 6.45 -6.02
N ASP A 150 11.97 7.57 -6.32
CA ASP A 150 12.61 8.88 -6.39
C ASP A 150 11.82 9.96 -5.64
N ILE A 151 10.69 9.61 -5.04
CA ILE A 151 9.84 10.50 -4.25
C ILE A 151 9.65 9.91 -2.86
N PHE A 152 9.80 10.75 -1.84
CA PHE A 152 9.70 10.37 -0.43
C PHE A 152 8.75 11.33 0.25
N MET A 153 7.77 10.82 0.98
CA MET A 153 6.74 11.64 1.61
C MET A 153 6.41 11.14 3.00
N GLU A 154 5.86 12.02 3.83
CA GLU A 154 5.34 11.63 5.14
C GLU A 154 4.07 12.39 5.46
N LYS A 155 3.23 11.79 6.30
CA LYS A 155 2.11 12.45 6.94
C LYS A 155 2.24 12.26 8.45
N ARG A 156 2.31 13.36 9.18
CA ARG A 156 2.35 13.28 10.64
C ARG A 156 0.96 13.01 11.18
N LEU A 157 0.88 12.12 12.16
CA LEU A 157 -0.39 11.63 12.68
C LEU A 157 -0.73 12.19 14.06
N ALA A 158 0.22 12.78 14.69
CA ALA A 158 -0.04 13.27 16.04
C ALA A 158 -0.29 14.61 16.23
#